data_ed339f82b7f1aae0d5946b054f14a377
#
_entry.id   ed339f82b7f1aae0d5946b054f14a377
#
_cell.length_a   1.000
_cell.length_b   1.000
_cell.length_c   1.000
_cell.angle_alpha   90.00
_cell.angle_beta   90.00
_cell.angle_gamma   90.00
#
_symmetry.space_group_name_H-M   'P 1'
#
loop_
_entity.id
_entity.type
_entity.pdbx_description
1 polymer ?
#
loop_
_entity_poly.entity_id
_entity_poly.type
_entity_poly.pdbx_seq_one_letter_code
_entity_poly.pdbx_strand_id
1 'polypeptide(L)'
;MKCGQWSRLREPFLLGPPKGDGPVVVRASFQVRDINDLDDEAETFEFGGVLKLTWHDERQAFDPAEAGVAEKIYQGAYQFNELSPAWYPQVVLVNESGLFEKHGVILRVQPDGTLTLVETVNAAAFAFF
;
A
#
# COMPACT_ATOMS: atom_id res chain seq x y z
N MET A 1 0.91 -23.52 25.53
CA MET A 1 0.74 -22.44 24.60
C MET A 1 -0.07 -21.32 25.22
N LYS A 2 0.35 -20.18 24.97
CA LYS A 2 -0.27 -19.01 25.59
C LYS A 2 -1.25 -18.37 24.64
N CYS A 3 -2.44 -18.09 25.12
CA CYS A 3 -3.47 -17.43 24.32
C CYS A 3 -3.00 -16.06 23.81
N GLY A 4 -2.22 -15.35 24.61
CA GLY A 4 -1.67 -14.07 24.19
C GLY A 4 -0.74 -14.16 23.01
N GLN A 5 0.00 -15.26 22.90
CA GLN A 5 0.89 -15.49 21.78
C GLN A 5 0.10 -15.72 20.48
N TRP A 6 -1.00 -16.45 20.57
CA TRP A 6 -1.91 -16.63 19.44
C TRP A 6 -2.50 -15.32 18.98
N SER A 7 -2.93 -14.49 19.92
CA SER A 7 -3.48 -13.18 19.60
C SER A 7 -2.49 -12.32 18.84
N ARG A 8 -1.22 -12.33 19.26
CA ARG A 8 -0.18 -11.56 18.57
C ARG A 8 0.04 -12.02 17.13
N LEU A 9 0.05 -13.34 16.92
CA LEU A 9 0.24 -13.89 15.57
C LEU A 9 -0.90 -13.55 14.63
N ARG A 10 -2.10 -13.31 15.18
CA ARG A 10 -3.29 -13.01 14.40
C ARG A 10 -3.58 -11.52 14.28
N GLU A 11 -2.90 -10.68 15.05
CA GLU A 11 -3.11 -9.24 15.03
C GLU A 11 -2.99 -8.61 13.64
N PRO A 12 -2.00 -8.97 12.82
CA PRO A 12 -1.88 -8.35 11.50
C PRO A 12 -3.12 -8.47 10.63
N PHE A 13 -3.88 -9.54 10.80
CA PHE A 13 -5.11 -9.76 10.02
C PHE A 13 -6.24 -8.86 10.47
N LEU A 14 -6.17 -8.41 11.71
CA LEU A 14 -7.23 -7.64 12.36
C LEU A 14 -6.84 -6.18 12.59
N LEU A 15 -5.65 -5.78 12.14
CA LEU A 15 -5.17 -4.43 12.36
C LEU A 15 -6.02 -3.43 11.61
N GLY A 16 -6.63 -2.53 12.36
CA GLY A 16 -7.22 -1.35 11.81
C GLY A 16 -6.17 -0.26 11.60
N PRO A 17 -6.60 0.94 11.18
CA PRO A 17 -5.68 2.05 11.02
C PRO A 17 -5.01 2.41 12.35
N PRO A 18 -3.80 2.98 12.32
CA PRO A 18 -3.14 3.41 13.54
C PRO A 18 -3.96 4.48 14.24
N LYS A 19 -4.03 4.37 15.57
CA LYS A 19 -4.74 5.33 16.40
C LYS A 19 -3.80 6.43 16.85
N GLY A 20 -4.26 7.66 16.77
CA GLY A 20 -3.51 8.82 17.19
C GLY A 20 -4.44 9.97 17.52
N ASP A 21 -3.89 11.16 17.64
CA ASP A 21 -4.64 12.36 18.01
C ASP A 21 -5.45 12.96 16.85
N GLY A 22 -5.55 12.25 15.76
CA GLY A 22 -6.29 12.71 14.60
C GLY A 22 -6.30 11.66 13.49
N PRO A 23 -6.72 12.03 12.30
CA PRO A 23 -6.77 11.09 11.18
C PRO A 23 -5.37 10.67 10.76
N VAL A 24 -5.28 9.48 10.16
CA VAL A 24 -4.02 9.01 9.59
C VAL A 24 -3.70 9.86 8.36
N VAL A 25 -2.50 10.42 8.36
CA VAL A 25 -2.03 11.21 7.22
C VAL A 25 -1.27 10.28 6.28
N VAL A 26 -1.76 10.16 5.06
CA VAL A 26 -1.11 9.37 4.02
C VAL A 26 -0.62 10.32 2.94
N ARG A 27 0.67 10.29 2.67
CA ARG A 27 1.24 11.06 1.56
C ARG A 27 1.25 10.16 0.34
N ALA A 28 0.69 10.65 -0.74
CA ALA A 28 0.58 9.89 -1.98
C ALA A 28 1.29 10.62 -3.11
N SER A 29 2.01 9.86 -3.93
CA SER A 29 2.55 10.38 -5.18
C SER A 29 2.32 9.34 -6.27
N PHE A 30 2.06 9.80 -7.47
CA PHE A 30 1.87 8.94 -8.62
C PHE A 30 2.75 9.43 -9.76
N GLN A 31 3.60 8.56 -10.27
CA GLN A 31 4.44 8.85 -11.42
C GLN A 31 3.88 8.10 -12.63
N VAL A 32 3.34 8.84 -13.58
CA VAL A 32 2.88 8.28 -14.85
C VAL A 32 4.10 7.92 -15.69
N ARG A 33 4.18 6.67 -16.14
CA ARG A 33 5.27 6.21 -17.01
C ARG A 33 4.87 6.20 -18.47
N ASP A 34 3.62 5.81 -18.74
CA ASP A 34 3.12 5.76 -20.10
C ASP A 34 1.62 6.02 -20.11
N ILE A 35 1.16 6.52 -21.23
CA ILE A 35 -0.25 6.65 -21.54
C ILE A 35 -0.41 5.98 -22.90
N ASN A 36 -1.32 5.03 -22.96
CA ASN A 36 -1.57 4.28 -24.17
C ASN A 36 -3.07 4.04 -24.33
N ASP A 37 -3.43 3.55 -25.49
CA ASP A 37 -4.80 3.16 -25.82
C ASP A 37 -5.83 4.25 -25.56
N LEU A 38 -5.64 5.41 -26.19
CA LEU A 38 -6.59 6.50 -26.15
C LEU A 38 -7.81 6.16 -27.03
N ASP A 39 -8.99 6.16 -26.43
CA ASP A 39 -10.23 5.89 -27.12
C ASP A 39 -11.11 7.17 -27.06
N ASP A 40 -11.18 7.87 -28.20
CA ASP A 40 -11.93 9.12 -28.29
C ASP A 40 -13.44 8.93 -28.20
N GLU A 41 -13.94 7.82 -28.69
CA GLU A 41 -15.38 7.54 -28.65
C GLU A 41 -15.85 7.22 -27.25
N ALA A 42 -15.14 6.38 -26.53
CA ALA A 42 -15.46 6.02 -25.16
C ALA A 42 -14.97 7.07 -24.16
N GLU A 43 -14.16 8.01 -24.60
CA GLU A 43 -13.52 9.01 -23.74
C GLU A 43 -12.72 8.35 -22.60
N THR A 44 -11.97 7.31 -22.95
CA THR A 44 -11.16 6.54 -22.01
C THR A 44 -9.71 6.53 -22.45
N PHE A 45 -8.83 6.24 -21.51
CA PHE A 45 -7.42 6.02 -21.79
C PHE A 45 -6.86 5.01 -20.79
N GLU A 46 -5.81 4.33 -21.22
CA GLU A 46 -5.05 3.43 -20.34
C GLU A 46 -3.72 4.08 -19.99
N PHE A 47 -3.26 3.85 -18.79
CA PHE A 47 -1.99 4.38 -18.32
C PHE A 47 -1.32 3.41 -17.38
N GLY A 48 0.00 3.51 -17.32
CA GLY A 48 0.82 2.79 -16.37
C GLY A 48 1.65 3.75 -15.55
N GLY A 49 1.93 3.38 -14.34
CA GLY A 49 2.74 4.22 -13.47
C GLY A 49 3.07 3.56 -12.15
N VAL A 50 3.67 4.36 -11.28
CA VAL A 50 4.08 3.94 -9.94
C VAL A 50 3.35 4.79 -8.91
N LEU A 51 2.60 4.11 -8.05
CA LEU A 51 1.96 4.72 -6.90
C LEU A 51 2.83 4.50 -5.67
N LYS A 52 3.11 5.58 -4.96
CA LYS A 52 3.87 5.54 -3.72
C LYS A 52 3.05 6.17 -2.60
N LEU A 53 2.85 5.41 -1.53
CA LEU A 53 2.13 5.86 -0.34
C LEU A 53 3.07 5.81 0.86
N THR A 54 3.05 6.85 1.68
CA THR A 54 3.87 6.91 2.90
C THR A 54 3.00 7.36 4.07
N TRP A 55 3.10 6.63 5.17
CA TRP A 55 2.38 6.96 6.41
C TRP A 55 3.20 6.51 7.61
N HIS A 56 2.73 6.79 8.80
CA HIS A 56 3.39 6.42 10.04
C HIS A 56 2.47 5.54 10.88
N ASP A 57 3.02 4.44 11.39
CA ASP A 57 2.32 3.52 12.29
C ASP A 57 3.30 3.07 13.36
N GLU A 58 3.15 3.60 14.57
CA GLU A 58 4.05 3.30 15.68
C GLU A 58 4.09 1.82 16.03
N ARG A 59 3.03 1.08 15.75
CA ARG A 59 2.97 -0.35 16.01
C ARG A 59 4.00 -1.13 15.19
N GLN A 60 4.50 -0.53 14.11
CA GLN A 60 5.48 -1.14 13.22
C GLN A 60 6.91 -0.72 13.53
N ALA A 61 7.12 0.15 14.50
CA ALA A 61 8.46 0.55 14.92
C ALA A 61 9.22 -0.66 15.48
N PHE A 62 10.52 -0.70 15.26
CA PHE A 62 11.35 -1.80 15.70
C PHE A 62 12.76 -1.32 16.02
N ASP A 63 13.48 -2.14 16.82
CA ASP A 63 14.89 -1.90 17.10
C ASP A 63 15.74 -2.58 16.03
N PRO A 64 16.49 -1.82 15.20
CA PRO A 64 17.31 -2.43 14.16
C PRO A 64 18.40 -3.37 14.71
N ALA A 65 18.90 -3.13 15.92
CA ALA A 65 19.88 -4.00 16.53
C ALA A 65 19.28 -5.38 16.86
N GLU A 66 18.04 -5.40 17.37
CA GLU A 66 17.35 -6.66 17.66
C GLU A 66 16.88 -7.38 16.40
N ALA A 67 16.38 -6.62 15.43
CA ALA A 67 15.88 -7.19 14.20
C ALA A 67 16.98 -7.65 13.26
N GLY A 68 18.19 -7.13 13.42
CA GLY A 68 19.31 -7.45 12.56
C GLY A 68 19.25 -6.85 11.18
N VAL A 69 18.34 -5.90 10.96
CA VAL A 69 18.16 -5.20 9.68
C VAL A 69 17.91 -3.72 9.93
N ALA A 70 18.36 -2.89 9.00
CA ALA A 70 18.13 -1.45 9.06
C ALA A 70 16.72 -1.08 8.56
N GLU A 71 16.11 -1.94 7.77
CA GLU A 71 14.81 -1.72 7.17
C GLU A 71 14.17 -3.07 6.89
N LYS A 72 12.87 -3.20 7.17
CA LYS A 72 12.13 -4.41 6.82
C LYS A 72 11.48 -4.21 5.45
N ILE A 73 11.62 -5.20 4.58
CA ILE A 73 11.09 -5.15 3.22
C ILE A 73 10.20 -6.37 3.00
N TYR A 74 8.97 -6.13 2.62
CA TYR A 74 8.01 -7.17 2.30
C TYR A 74 7.61 -7.05 0.84
N GLN A 75 7.62 -8.17 0.11
CA GLN A 75 7.31 -8.22 -1.31
C GLN A 75 6.33 -9.34 -1.59
N GLY A 76 5.58 -9.20 -2.67
CA GLY A 76 4.66 -10.23 -3.14
C GLY A 76 3.22 -9.95 -2.75
N ALA A 77 2.31 -10.38 -3.61
CA ALA A 77 0.88 -10.11 -3.45
C ALA A 77 0.29 -10.68 -2.16
N TYR A 78 0.79 -11.83 -1.72
CA TYR A 78 0.27 -12.46 -0.50
C TYR A 78 0.53 -11.64 0.77
N GLN A 79 1.48 -10.71 0.71
CA GLN A 79 1.78 -9.84 1.85
C GLN A 79 0.68 -8.80 2.10
N PHE A 80 -0.21 -8.62 1.13
CA PHE A 80 -1.18 -7.52 1.13
C PHE A 80 -2.62 -8.02 1.09
N ASN A 81 -2.84 -9.23 1.56
CA ASN A 81 -4.15 -9.80 1.78
C ASN A 81 -4.37 -10.01 3.28
N GLU A 82 -5.11 -11.01 3.66
CA GLU A 82 -5.37 -11.35 5.06
C GLU A 82 -4.10 -11.62 5.87
N LEU A 83 -3.01 -11.94 5.20
CA LEU A 83 -1.72 -12.23 5.84
C LEU A 83 -0.81 -11.02 5.91
N SER A 84 -1.30 -9.84 5.57
CA SER A 84 -0.49 -8.64 5.57
C SER A 84 0.13 -8.38 6.96
N PRO A 85 1.43 -8.08 7.02
CA PRO A 85 2.10 -7.80 8.29
C PRO A 85 1.73 -6.46 8.90
N ALA A 86 1.06 -5.60 8.14
CA ALA A 86 0.72 -4.25 8.58
C ALA A 86 -0.59 -3.78 7.95
N TRP A 87 -1.24 -2.85 8.63
CA TRP A 87 -2.32 -2.10 8.01
C TRP A 87 -1.75 -1.23 6.89
N TYR A 88 -2.48 -1.11 5.81
CA TYR A 88 -2.13 -0.19 4.73
C TYR A 88 -3.41 0.47 4.19
N PRO A 89 -3.30 1.71 3.68
CA PRO A 89 -4.47 2.41 3.15
C PRO A 89 -4.93 1.80 1.84
N GLN A 90 -6.24 1.76 1.65
CA GLN A 90 -6.86 1.34 0.40
C GLN A 90 -7.02 2.56 -0.49
N VAL A 91 -6.57 2.45 -1.72
CA VAL A 91 -6.63 3.53 -2.70
C VAL A 91 -7.43 3.06 -3.90
N VAL A 92 -8.34 3.89 -4.36
CA VAL A 92 -9.15 3.62 -5.54
C VAL A 92 -9.02 4.76 -6.53
N LEU A 93 -9.23 4.45 -7.80
CA LEU A 93 -9.28 5.45 -8.86
C LEU A 93 -10.73 5.85 -9.07
N VAL A 94 -11.03 7.12 -8.80
CA VAL A 94 -12.41 7.62 -8.81
C VAL A 94 -13.07 7.51 -10.19
N ASN A 95 -12.30 7.77 -11.25
CA ASN A 95 -12.77 7.72 -12.63
C ASN A 95 -12.35 6.45 -13.37
N GLU A 96 -12.25 5.35 -12.65
CA GLU A 96 -11.91 4.04 -13.21
C GLU A 96 -12.93 3.60 -14.26
N SER A 97 -12.44 3.09 -15.39
CA SER A 97 -13.30 2.58 -16.47
C SER A 97 -13.25 1.05 -16.59
N GLY A 98 -12.80 0.37 -15.55
CA GLY A 98 -12.86 -1.09 -15.47
C GLY A 98 -11.53 -1.77 -15.21
N LEU A 99 -10.44 -1.32 -15.82
CA LEU A 99 -9.13 -1.91 -15.60
C LEU A 99 -8.41 -1.20 -14.45
N PHE A 100 -8.06 -1.96 -13.43
CA PHE A 100 -7.20 -1.47 -12.36
C PHE A 100 -6.40 -2.65 -11.81
N GLU A 101 -5.16 -2.76 -12.26
CA GLU A 101 -4.28 -3.87 -11.89
C GLU A 101 -3.05 -3.34 -11.15
N LYS A 102 -2.71 -4.02 -10.07
CA LYS A 102 -1.51 -3.72 -9.29
C LYS A 102 -0.49 -4.82 -9.46
N HIS A 103 0.74 -4.43 -9.76
CA HIS A 103 1.85 -5.34 -9.94
C HIS A 103 3.04 -4.87 -9.10
N GLY A 104 3.91 -5.79 -8.74
CA GLY A 104 5.17 -5.45 -8.10
C GLY A 104 5.03 -4.63 -6.83
N VAL A 105 4.27 -5.14 -5.88
CA VAL A 105 4.01 -4.44 -4.61
C VAL A 105 5.17 -4.65 -3.64
N ILE A 106 5.67 -3.56 -3.07
CA ILE A 106 6.75 -3.56 -2.08
C ILE A 106 6.33 -2.68 -0.91
N LEU A 107 6.44 -3.23 0.30
CA LEU A 107 6.24 -2.47 1.53
C LEU A 107 7.57 -2.37 2.28
N ARG A 108 7.99 -1.16 2.59
CA ARG A 108 9.20 -0.89 3.38
C ARG A 108 8.80 -0.33 4.73
N VAL A 109 9.40 -0.86 5.78
CA VAL A 109 9.16 -0.42 7.15
C VAL A 109 10.46 0.06 7.75
N GLN A 110 10.50 1.33 8.15
CA GLN A 110 11.66 1.90 8.82
C GLN A 110 11.56 1.73 10.34
N PRO A 111 12.69 1.79 11.05
CA PRO A 111 12.69 1.57 12.50
C PRO A 111 11.78 2.49 13.31
N ASP A 112 11.54 3.70 12.83
CA ASP A 112 10.69 4.68 13.51
C ASP A 112 9.20 4.43 13.31
N GLY A 113 8.83 3.45 12.50
CA GLY A 113 7.44 3.16 12.19
C GLY A 113 6.93 3.83 10.91
N THR A 114 7.81 4.42 10.12
CA THR A 114 7.43 4.97 8.81
C THR A 114 7.33 3.83 7.80
N LEU A 115 6.19 3.77 7.12
CA LEU A 115 5.93 2.77 6.08
C LEU A 115 5.83 3.44 4.73
N THR A 116 6.41 2.78 3.73
CA THR A 116 6.33 3.21 2.34
C THR A 116 5.86 2.04 1.50
N LEU A 117 4.71 2.21 0.85
CA LEU A 117 4.16 1.23 -0.08
C LEU A 117 4.38 1.71 -1.50
N VAL A 118 4.97 0.87 -2.32
CA VAL A 118 5.23 1.17 -3.74
C VAL A 118 4.54 0.11 -4.58
N GLU A 119 3.67 0.54 -5.47
CA GLU A 119 2.91 -0.33 -6.35
C GLU A 119 3.07 0.12 -7.80
N THR A 120 3.29 -0.84 -8.69
CA THR A 120 3.18 -0.61 -10.14
C THR A 120 1.73 -0.81 -10.52
N VAL A 121 1.14 0.16 -11.20
CA VAL A 121 -0.28 0.16 -11.53
C VAL A 121 -0.48 0.25 -13.04
N ASN A 122 -1.38 -0.56 -13.56
CA ASN A 122 -1.94 -0.41 -14.90
C ASN A 122 -3.43 -0.19 -14.76
N ALA A 123 -3.94 0.87 -15.32
CA ALA A 123 -5.33 1.26 -15.13
C ALA A 123 -5.92 1.88 -16.39
N ALA A 124 -7.23 1.82 -16.48
CA ALA A 124 -8.00 2.54 -17.48
C ALA A 124 -8.93 3.52 -16.77
N ALA A 125 -9.04 4.70 -17.30
CA ALA A 125 -9.84 5.76 -16.71
C ALA A 125 -10.66 6.50 -17.76
N PHE A 126 -11.78 7.05 -17.31
CA PHE A 126 -12.51 8.02 -18.12
C PHE A 126 -11.76 9.35 -18.13
N ALA A 127 -11.74 10.02 -19.27
CA ALA A 127 -11.08 11.31 -19.43
C ALA A 127 -11.86 12.46 -18.76
N PHE A 128 -12.97 12.14 -18.09
CA PHE A 128 -13.79 13.11 -17.38
C PHE A 128 -14.22 12.56 -16.03
N PHE A 129 -14.68 13.44 -15.18
CA PHE A 129 -15.21 13.11 -13.86
C PHE A 129 -16.71 13.32 -13.80
#